data_c8673b2ae7d907c7016d80cfa0c6f81c
#
_entry.id   c8673b2ae7d907c7016d80cfa0c6f81c
#
_cell.length_a   1.000
_cell.length_b   1.000
_cell.length_c   1.000
_cell.angle_alpha   90.00
_cell.angle_beta   90.00
_cell.angle_gamma   90.00
#
_symmetry.space_group_name_H-M   'P 1'
#
loop_
_entity.id
_entity.type
_entity.pdbx_description
1 polymer ?
#
loop_
_entity_poly.entity_id
_entity_poly.type
_entity_poly.pdbx_seq_one_letter_code
_entity_poly.pdbx_strand_id
1 'polypeptide(L)'
;MPNFGLRAGFNYFSYGYDATESDVSYELDLELKSFGLFADWHPFKGAFRLSGGLLINGNGLSGSAKPTTLVEIGGTDYDLTSINLDISYNTLAPYLGLGWDTTFGDRDNWGFAFDLGLIYSGSAEAALTVSGPGKVAAIAAGDVKKEQNELQSDLDSLKWWPVISAGLVYQF
;
A
#
# COMPACT_ATOMS: atom_id res chain seq x y z
N MET A 1 6.20 -8.91 35.92
CA MET A 1 6.46 -8.82 34.47
C MET A 1 6.15 -7.42 34.02
N PRO A 2 6.96 -6.81 33.17
CA PRO A 2 6.62 -5.52 32.59
C PRO A 2 5.36 -5.68 31.70
N ASN A 3 4.43 -4.73 31.81
CA ASN A 3 3.20 -4.75 31.02
C ASN A 3 3.39 -4.13 29.63
N PHE A 4 4.61 -3.77 29.29
CA PHE A 4 4.97 -3.14 28.03
C PHE A 4 6.01 -3.95 27.29
N GLY A 5 5.84 -4.06 25.98
CA GLY A 5 6.77 -4.65 25.05
C GLY A 5 7.06 -3.70 23.88
N LEU A 6 8.20 -3.93 23.23
CA LEU A 6 8.52 -3.30 21.96
C LEU A 6 8.63 -4.39 20.91
N ARG A 7 8.03 -4.13 19.74
CA ARG A 7 8.04 -5.05 18.63
C ARG A 7 8.49 -4.31 17.37
N ALA A 8 9.35 -4.95 16.59
CA ALA A 8 9.69 -4.51 15.24
C ALA A 8 9.21 -5.55 14.25
N GLY A 9 8.78 -5.10 13.09
CA GLY A 9 8.32 -5.97 12.02
C GLY A 9 8.75 -5.46 10.66
N PHE A 10 9.03 -6.38 9.75
CA PHE A 10 9.30 -6.10 8.34
C PHE A 10 8.35 -6.93 7.49
N ASN A 11 7.70 -6.29 6.51
CA ASN A 11 6.84 -6.93 5.55
C ASN A 11 7.37 -6.64 4.15
N TYR A 12 7.38 -7.68 3.32
CA TYR A 12 7.76 -7.58 1.92
C TYR A 12 6.92 -8.53 1.09
N PHE A 13 6.30 -7.98 0.06
CA PHE A 13 5.62 -8.73 -0.98
C PHE A 13 5.71 -7.94 -2.28
N SER A 14 6.04 -8.60 -3.38
CA SER A 14 5.99 -8.01 -4.71
C SER A 14 5.25 -8.93 -5.66
N TYR A 15 4.46 -8.35 -6.53
CA TYR A 15 3.71 -9.07 -7.55
C TYR A 15 3.69 -8.27 -8.84
N GLY A 16 4.26 -8.85 -9.90
CA GLY A 16 4.19 -8.33 -11.26
C GLY A 16 3.14 -9.10 -12.07
N TYR A 17 2.37 -8.40 -12.86
CA TYR A 17 1.38 -8.96 -13.76
C TYR A 17 1.53 -8.33 -15.15
N ASP A 18 1.82 -9.17 -16.13
CA ASP A 18 1.92 -8.78 -17.53
C ASP A 18 0.75 -9.40 -18.30
N ALA A 19 0.06 -8.60 -19.09
CA ALA A 19 -1.01 -9.05 -19.98
C ALA A 19 -0.95 -8.33 -21.31
N THR A 20 -1.42 -9.00 -22.35
CA THR A 20 -1.67 -8.37 -23.65
C THR A 20 -3.12 -8.64 -24.02
N GLU A 21 -3.90 -7.60 -24.14
CA GLU A 21 -5.31 -7.70 -24.52
C GLU A 21 -5.61 -6.67 -25.61
N SER A 22 -6.28 -7.13 -26.69
CA SER A 22 -6.68 -6.28 -27.82
C SER A 22 -5.53 -5.43 -28.41
N ASP A 23 -4.33 -6.03 -28.55
CA ASP A 23 -3.09 -5.38 -29.01
C ASP A 23 -2.53 -4.29 -28.08
N VAL A 24 -2.99 -4.22 -26.83
CA VAL A 24 -2.41 -3.37 -25.77
C VAL A 24 -1.65 -4.25 -24.78
N SER A 25 -0.38 -3.94 -24.56
CA SER A 25 0.42 -4.59 -23.51
C SER A 25 0.29 -3.80 -22.22
N TYR A 26 -0.07 -4.51 -21.15
CA TYR A 26 -0.20 -3.99 -19.79
C TYR A 26 0.87 -4.62 -18.91
N GLU A 27 1.54 -3.81 -18.14
CA GLU A 27 2.48 -4.23 -17.08
C GLU A 27 2.01 -3.60 -15.79
N LEU A 28 1.78 -4.40 -14.74
CA LEU A 28 1.37 -3.93 -13.42
C LEU A 28 2.33 -4.50 -12.38
N ASP A 29 2.91 -3.63 -11.57
CA ASP A 29 3.80 -3.99 -10.48
C ASP A 29 3.26 -3.49 -9.14
N LEU A 30 2.94 -4.43 -8.25
CA LEU A 30 2.55 -4.16 -6.88
C LEU A 30 3.75 -4.41 -5.98
N GLU A 31 4.21 -3.38 -5.28
CA GLU A 31 5.19 -3.50 -4.21
C GLU A 31 4.55 -3.19 -2.86
N LEU A 32 4.60 -4.16 -1.95
CA LEU A 32 4.20 -3.98 -0.55
C LEU A 32 5.42 -4.20 0.33
N LYS A 33 6.01 -3.12 0.79
CA LYS A 33 7.18 -3.16 1.69
C LYS A 33 6.99 -2.17 2.83
N SER A 34 7.14 -2.66 4.05
CA SER A 34 7.06 -1.80 5.21
C SER A 34 7.93 -2.30 6.35
N PHE A 35 8.43 -1.34 7.14
CA PHE A 35 9.09 -1.59 8.40
C PHE A 35 8.32 -0.90 9.51
N GLY A 36 7.92 -1.64 10.54
CA GLY A 36 7.14 -1.14 11.66
C GLY A 36 7.85 -1.24 12.99
N LEU A 37 7.65 -0.21 13.83
CA LEU A 37 8.00 -0.22 15.23
C LEU A 37 6.74 0.01 16.05
N PHE A 38 6.50 -0.87 17.04
CA PHE A 38 5.28 -0.89 17.85
C PHE A 38 5.60 -0.96 19.33
N ALA A 39 4.82 -0.25 20.13
CA ALA A 39 4.74 -0.41 21.56
C ALA A 39 3.47 -1.20 21.89
N ASP A 40 3.63 -2.30 22.58
CA ASP A 40 2.56 -3.20 22.99
C ASP A 40 2.32 -3.06 24.49
N TRP A 41 1.08 -2.79 24.87
CA TRP A 41 0.66 -2.69 26.27
C TRP A 41 -0.32 -3.81 26.61
N HIS A 42 -0.01 -4.58 27.64
CA HIS A 42 -0.81 -5.67 28.18
C HIS A 42 -1.57 -5.24 29.44
N PRO A 43 -2.77 -4.61 29.32
CA PRO A 43 -3.50 -4.05 30.45
C PRO A 43 -3.88 -5.09 31.50
N PHE A 44 -4.15 -6.31 31.08
CA PHE A 44 -4.59 -7.41 31.94
C PHE A 44 -3.48 -8.40 32.32
N LYS A 45 -2.22 -8.09 31.98
CA LYS A 45 -1.06 -8.96 32.22
C LYS A 45 -1.21 -10.37 31.61
N GLY A 46 -1.96 -10.52 30.55
CA GLY A 46 -2.21 -11.75 29.81
C GLY A 46 -2.03 -11.55 28.33
N ALA A 47 -2.53 -12.48 27.55
CA ALA A 47 -2.38 -12.52 26.10
C ALA A 47 -2.89 -11.27 25.35
N PHE A 48 -3.91 -10.61 25.87
CA PHE A 48 -4.47 -9.41 25.24
C PHE A 48 -3.50 -8.22 25.31
N ARG A 49 -3.33 -7.52 24.19
CA ARG A 49 -2.50 -6.32 24.08
C ARG A 49 -3.19 -5.21 23.29
N LEU A 50 -2.86 -3.98 23.63
CA LEU A 50 -3.09 -2.80 22.80
C LEU A 50 -1.75 -2.40 22.18
N SER A 51 -1.77 -2.11 20.90
CA SER A 51 -0.57 -1.79 20.11
C SER A 51 -0.69 -0.42 19.49
N GLY A 52 0.32 0.41 19.68
CA GLY A 52 0.49 1.67 18.97
C GLY A 52 1.85 1.69 18.29
N GLY A 53 1.95 2.25 17.08
CA GLY A 53 3.22 2.22 16.37
C GLY A 53 3.30 3.15 15.18
N LEU A 54 4.45 3.07 14.52
CA LEU A 54 4.74 3.78 13.29
C LEU A 54 5.31 2.80 12.27
N LEU A 55 4.81 2.89 11.05
CA LEU A 55 5.37 2.16 9.91
C LEU A 55 6.09 3.14 8.98
N ILE A 56 7.26 2.73 8.52
CA ILE A 56 7.89 3.27 7.32
C ILE A 56 7.30 2.50 6.15
N ASN A 57 6.46 3.19 5.39
CA ASN A 57 5.66 2.63 4.32
C ASN A 57 6.35 2.89 2.98
N GLY A 58 6.64 1.85 2.25
CA GLY A 58 7.16 1.90 0.88
C GLY A 58 6.26 1.13 -0.08
N ASN A 59 4.96 1.04 0.23
CA ASN A 59 3.98 0.42 -0.66
C ASN A 59 3.75 1.31 -1.88
N GLY A 60 3.60 0.68 -3.03
CA GLY A 60 3.33 1.35 -4.29
C GLY A 60 2.69 0.42 -5.30
N LEU A 61 2.00 1.01 -6.25
CA LEU A 61 1.50 0.34 -7.43
C LEU A 61 1.95 1.15 -8.64
N SER A 62 2.67 0.52 -9.55
CA SER A 62 2.98 1.08 -10.85
C SER A 62 2.32 0.30 -11.95
N GLY A 63 1.85 1.01 -12.97
CA GLY A 63 1.23 0.42 -14.14
C GLY A 63 1.74 1.08 -15.41
N SER A 64 1.98 0.29 -16.46
CA SER A 64 2.23 0.81 -17.79
C SER A 64 1.34 0.14 -18.81
N ALA A 65 0.90 0.93 -19.79
CA ALA A 65 0.19 0.44 -20.96
C ALA A 65 0.84 0.98 -22.24
N LYS A 66 0.98 0.12 -23.23
CA LYS A 66 1.50 0.45 -24.57
C LYS A 66 0.40 0.23 -25.59
N PRO A 67 -0.46 1.24 -25.83
CA PRO A 67 -1.53 1.14 -26.80
C PRO A 67 -0.99 1.13 -28.23
N THR A 68 -1.65 0.42 -29.11
CA THR A 68 -1.39 0.42 -30.56
C THR A 68 -2.48 1.14 -31.36
N THR A 69 -3.53 1.58 -30.68
CA THR A 69 -4.66 2.34 -31.22
C THR A 69 -4.83 3.66 -30.48
N LEU A 70 -5.68 4.54 -31.01
CA LEU A 70 -6.03 5.78 -30.31
C LEU A 70 -6.64 5.49 -28.93
N VAL A 71 -6.23 6.29 -27.95
CA VAL A 71 -6.72 6.21 -26.57
C VAL A 71 -7.53 7.46 -26.25
N GLU A 72 -8.74 7.28 -25.74
CA GLU A 72 -9.56 8.38 -25.25
C GLU A 72 -9.13 8.78 -23.84
N ILE A 73 -8.79 10.07 -23.67
CA ILE A 73 -8.51 10.68 -22.38
C ILE A 73 -9.32 11.97 -22.27
N GLY A 74 -10.16 12.07 -21.24
CA GLY A 74 -10.99 13.27 -21.01
C GLY A 74 -11.95 13.58 -22.16
N GLY A 75 -12.41 12.56 -22.92
CA GLY A 75 -13.30 12.70 -24.07
C GLY A 75 -12.62 13.05 -25.39
N THR A 76 -11.29 12.95 -25.47
CA THR A 76 -10.50 13.23 -26.69
C THR A 76 -9.60 12.05 -27.00
N ASP A 77 -9.54 11.66 -28.29
CA ASP A 77 -8.69 10.58 -28.79
C ASP A 77 -7.26 11.06 -29.03
N TYR A 78 -6.29 10.32 -28.48
CA TYR A 78 -4.86 10.61 -28.62
C TYR A 78 -4.08 9.41 -29.16
N ASP A 79 -3.12 9.68 -30.05
CA ASP A 79 -2.14 8.70 -30.51
C ASP A 79 -0.98 8.65 -29.49
N LEU A 80 -1.06 7.68 -28.55
CA LEU A 80 -0.09 7.53 -27.46
C LEU A 80 0.76 6.28 -27.67
N THR A 81 2.04 6.39 -27.30
CA THR A 81 2.97 5.25 -27.30
C THR A 81 3.09 4.57 -25.95
N SER A 82 2.83 5.31 -24.86
CA SER A 82 2.76 4.74 -23.51
C SER A 82 1.93 5.61 -22.58
N ILE A 83 1.32 4.95 -21.60
CA ILE A 83 0.62 5.53 -20.47
C ILE A 83 1.23 4.89 -19.24
N ASN A 84 1.68 5.69 -18.27
CA ASN A 84 2.24 5.19 -17.01
C ASN A 84 1.45 5.79 -15.86
N LEU A 85 1.11 4.94 -14.90
CA LEU A 85 0.44 5.27 -13.65
C LEU A 85 1.35 4.86 -12.50
N ASP A 86 1.64 5.79 -11.59
CA ASP A 86 2.34 5.53 -10.35
C ASP A 86 1.46 5.96 -9.18
N ILE A 87 1.21 5.03 -8.25
CA ILE A 87 0.48 5.30 -7.01
C ILE A 87 1.44 5.04 -5.85
N SER A 88 1.64 6.04 -5.02
CA SER A 88 2.49 5.97 -3.85
C SER A 88 1.77 6.49 -2.61
N TYR A 89 2.25 6.07 -1.44
CA TYR A 89 1.69 6.43 -0.14
C TYR A 89 2.69 7.20 0.70
N ASN A 90 2.20 7.92 1.72
CA ASN A 90 3.07 8.59 2.68
C ASN A 90 4.04 7.59 3.32
N THR A 91 5.31 8.00 3.38
CA THR A 91 6.38 7.16 3.94
C THR A 91 6.14 6.82 5.41
N LEU A 92 5.50 7.71 6.19
CA LEU A 92 5.25 7.48 7.60
C LEU A 92 3.75 7.26 7.83
N ALA A 93 3.41 6.10 8.40
CA ALA A 93 2.04 5.68 8.64
C ALA A 93 1.84 5.27 10.12
N PRO A 94 1.08 6.04 10.93
CA PRO A 94 0.70 5.64 12.27
C PRO A 94 -0.19 4.38 12.26
N TYR A 95 0.03 3.53 13.27
CA TYR A 95 -0.73 2.30 13.51
C TYR A 95 -1.36 2.30 14.89
N LEU A 96 -2.58 1.84 14.98
CA LEU A 96 -3.26 1.51 16.22
C LEU A 96 -3.97 0.17 16.08
N GLY A 97 -3.82 -0.69 17.08
CA GLY A 97 -4.40 -2.04 17.03
C GLY A 97 -4.58 -2.67 18.38
N LEU A 98 -5.24 -3.82 18.34
CA LEU A 98 -5.36 -4.75 19.44
C LEU A 98 -4.93 -6.12 18.98
N GLY A 99 -4.39 -6.90 19.89
CA GLY A 99 -3.87 -8.21 19.57
C GLY A 99 -3.95 -9.17 20.74
N TRP A 100 -3.66 -10.41 20.42
CA TRP A 100 -3.54 -11.50 21.38
C TRP A 100 -2.22 -12.22 21.09
N ASP A 101 -1.43 -12.43 22.15
CA ASP A 101 -0.16 -13.13 22.10
C ASP A 101 -0.17 -14.17 23.22
N THR A 102 -0.29 -15.45 22.86
CA THR A 102 -0.42 -16.53 23.84
C THR A 102 0.86 -16.86 24.58
N THR A 103 2.01 -16.35 24.13
CA THR A 103 3.28 -16.52 24.86
C THR A 103 3.46 -15.54 26.01
N PHE A 104 2.67 -14.46 26.03
CA PHE A 104 2.81 -13.44 27.08
C PHE A 104 2.28 -13.92 28.43
N GLY A 105 3.20 -14.11 29.38
CA GLY A 105 2.87 -14.58 30.72
C GLY A 105 2.82 -16.09 30.88
N ASP A 106 2.96 -16.84 29.81
CA ASP A 106 3.07 -18.30 29.82
C ASP A 106 4.53 -18.76 29.81
N ARG A 107 4.78 -20.03 30.11
CA ARG A 107 6.13 -20.63 30.09
C ARG A 107 6.41 -21.43 28.83
N ASP A 108 5.43 -21.51 27.95
CA ASP A 108 5.57 -22.17 26.68
C ASP A 108 6.37 -21.32 25.70
N ASN A 109 7.38 -21.91 25.09
CA ASN A 109 8.25 -21.20 24.15
C ASN A 109 7.55 -20.89 22.82
N TRP A 110 6.51 -21.64 22.45
CA TRP A 110 5.75 -21.44 21.22
C TRP A 110 4.33 -20.97 21.52
N GLY A 111 3.84 -20.05 20.71
CA GLY A 111 2.48 -19.56 20.79
C GLY A 111 1.98 -18.99 19.48
N PHE A 112 0.79 -18.45 19.52
CA PHE A 112 0.12 -17.78 18.42
C PHE A 112 -0.04 -16.31 18.74
N ALA A 113 0.15 -15.46 17.73
CA ALA A 113 -0.20 -14.06 17.78
C ALA A 113 -1.27 -13.76 16.73
N PHE A 114 -2.22 -12.91 17.10
CA PHE A 114 -3.25 -12.38 16.23
C PHE A 114 -3.39 -10.88 16.48
N ASP A 115 -3.44 -10.10 15.40
CA ASP A 115 -3.60 -8.65 15.48
C ASP A 115 -4.73 -8.17 14.57
N LEU A 116 -5.50 -7.21 15.07
CA LEU A 116 -6.45 -6.39 14.35
C LEU A 116 -6.08 -4.94 14.53
N GLY A 117 -5.93 -4.19 13.46
CA GLY A 117 -5.52 -2.80 13.58
C GLY A 117 -5.93 -1.95 12.39
N LEU A 118 -5.60 -0.67 12.51
CA LEU A 118 -5.78 0.33 11.48
C LEU A 118 -4.46 1.07 11.25
N ILE A 119 -4.11 1.24 9.99
CA ILE A 119 -3.00 2.08 9.55
C ILE A 119 -3.60 3.34 8.93
N TYR A 120 -3.09 4.49 9.31
CA TYR A 120 -3.38 5.74 8.63
C TYR A 120 -2.25 6.07 7.66
N SER A 121 -2.45 5.79 6.37
CA SER A 121 -1.44 6.04 5.33
C SER A 121 -1.52 7.44 4.70
N GLY A 122 -2.51 8.25 5.11
CA GLY A 122 -2.80 9.48 4.40
C GLY A 122 -3.36 9.23 3.01
N SER A 123 -3.53 10.28 2.23
CA SER A 123 -3.96 10.15 0.83
C SER A 123 -2.83 9.54 0.01
N ALA A 124 -3.17 8.58 -0.86
CA ALA A 124 -2.24 8.13 -1.88
C ALA A 124 -2.02 9.24 -2.90
N GLU A 125 -0.84 9.32 -3.48
CA GLU A 125 -0.53 10.22 -4.59
C GLU A 125 -0.54 9.43 -5.90
N ALA A 126 -1.36 9.88 -6.85
CA ALA A 126 -1.40 9.33 -8.19
C ALA A 126 -0.65 10.24 -9.17
N ALA A 127 0.27 9.68 -9.92
CA ALA A 127 0.95 10.33 -11.02
C ALA A 127 0.63 9.62 -12.33
N LEU A 128 -0.01 10.32 -13.25
CA LEU A 128 -0.32 9.82 -14.58
C LEU A 128 0.55 10.54 -15.60
N THR A 129 1.32 9.77 -16.37
CA THR A 129 2.18 10.30 -17.44
C THR A 129 1.91 9.60 -18.75
N VAL A 130 1.95 10.36 -19.83
CA VAL A 130 1.73 9.82 -21.19
C VAL A 130 2.89 10.21 -22.10
N SER A 131 3.15 9.37 -23.09
CA SER A 131 4.11 9.66 -24.16
C SER A 131 3.44 9.41 -25.52
N GLY A 132 3.82 10.18 -26.52
CA GLY A 132 3.30 10.05 -27.87
C GLY A 132 4.19 10.79 -28.90
N PRO A 133 3.97 10.55 -30.19
CA PRO A 133 4.78 11.15 -31.26
C PRO A 133 4.60 12.68 -31.32
N GLY A 134 5.66 13.38 -31.65
CA GLY A 134 5.63 14.83 -31.83
C GLY A 134 5.24 15.59 -30.58
N LYS A 135 4.13 16.34 -30.61
CA LYS A 135 3.62 17.16 -29.49
C LYS A 135 2.37 16.57 -28.81
N VAL A 136 1.99 15.32 -29.12
CA VAL A 136 0.74 14.71 -28.63
C VAL A 136 0.68 14.71 -27.10
N ALA A 137 1.75 14.31 -26.42
CA ALA A 137 1.81 14.31 -24.97
C ALA A 137 1.61 15.71 -24.35
N ALA A 138 2.15 16.77 -24.99
CA ALA A 138 1.95 18.14 -24.55
C ALA A 138 0.52 18.63 -24.77
N ILE A 139 -0.13 18.21 -25.85
CA ILE A 139 -1.53 18.54 -26.15
C ILE A 139 -2.45 17.82 -25.17
N ALA A 140 -2.18 16.55 -24.90
CA ALA A 140 -2.95 15.72 -23.96
C ALA A 140 -2.78 16.15 -22.49
N ALA A 141 -1.76 16.93 -22.15
CA ALA A 141 -1.41 17.25 -20.75
C ALA A 141 -2.57 17.83 -19.93
N GLY A 142 -3.46 18.59 -20.55
CA GLY A 142 -4.64 19.16 -19.88
C GLY A 142 -5.67 18.10 -19.47
N ASP A 143 -5.94 17.16 -20.35
CA ASP A 143 -6.92 16.09 -20.12
C ASP A 143 -6.32 15.00 -19.21
N VAL A 144 -5.04 14.68 -19.37
CA VAL A 144 -4.29 13.81 -18.45
C VAL A 144 -4.35 14.36 -17.02
N LYS A 145 -4.20 15.68 -16.85
CA LYS A 145 -4.29 16.28 -15.53
C LYS A 145 -5.70 16.22 -14.92
N LYS A 146 -6.75 16.31 -15.73
CA LYS A 146 -8.12 16.11 -15.25
C LYS A 146 -8.32 14.69 -14.77
N GLU A 147 -7.94 13.71 -15.58
CA GLU A 147 -8.02 12.27 -15.25
C GLU A 147 -7.23 11.96 -13.97
N GLN A 148 -6.01 12.49 -13.86
CA GLN A 148 -5.21 12.37 -12.63
C GLN A 148 -5.92 12.97 -11.40
N ASN A 149 -6.57 14.13 -11.54
CA ASN A 149 -7.28 14.77 -10.44
C ASN A 149 -8.54 13.98 -10.03
N GLU A 150 -9.23 13.37 -10.96
CA GLU A 150 -10.37 12.49 -10.68
C GLU A 150 -9.92 11.25 -9.93
N LEU A 151 -8.88 10.57 -10.42
CA LEU A 151 -8.26 9.45 -9.73
C LEU A 151 -7.75 9.83 -8.32
N GLN A 152 -7.13 10.99 -8.18
CA GLN A 152 -6.68 11.51 -6.88
C GLN A 152 -7.84 11.71 -5.92
N SER A 153 -8.97 12.25 -6.39
CA SER A 153 -10.18 12.45 -5.58
C SER A 153 -10.76 11.13 -5.05
N ASP A 154 -10.72 10.09 -5.86
CA ASP A 154 -11.16 8.75 -5.46
C ASP A 154 -10.23 8.14 -4.41
N LEU A 155 -8.91 8.29 -4.61
CA LEU A 155 -7.89 7.81 -3.68
C LEU A 155 -7.89 8.57 -2.35
N ASP A 156 -8.30 9.83 -2.33
CA ASP A 156 -8.38 10.66 -1.12
C ASP A 156 -9.36 10.12 -0.07
N SER A 157 -10.26 9.23 -0.44
CA SER A 157 -11.15 8.53 0.49
C SER A 157 -10.48 7.36 1.22
N LEU A 158 -9.39 6.81 0.65
CA LEU A 158 -8.72 5.58 1.10
C LEU A 158 -7.53 5.88 2.03
N LYS A 159 -7.77 6.62 3.12
CA LYS A 159 -6.72 7.01 4.08
C LYS A 159 -6.45 5.97 5.16
N TRP A 160 -7.41 5.10 5.41
CA TRP A 160 -7.39 4.13 6.49
C TRP A 160 -7.36 2.71 5.94
N TRP A 161 -6.39 1.92 6.40
CA TRP A 161 -6.23 0.53 5.98
C TRP A 161 -6.42 -0.41 7.17
N PRO A 162 -7.39 -1.32 7.11
CA PRO A 162 -7.51 -2.37 8.10
C PRO A 162 -6.34 -3.34 7.97
N VAL A 163 -5.82 -3.78 9.10
CA VAL A 163 -4.76 -4.78 9.19
C VAL A 163 -5.29 -5.96 9.97
N ILE A 164 -5.15 -7.14 9.39
CA ILE A 164 -5.40 -8.42 10.06
C ILE A 164 -4.11 -9.23 9.89
N SER A 165 -3.53 -9.66 11.00
CA SER A 165 -2.37 -10.54 10.96
C SER A 165 -2.53 -11.72 11.91
N ALA A 166 -1.95 -12.85 11.54
CA ALA A 166 -1.84 -14.03 12.36
C ALA A 166 -0.45 -14.64 12.16
N GLY A 167 0.14 -15.15 13.22
CA GLY A 167 1.47 -15.72 13.16
C GLY A 167 1.81 -16.63 14.32
N LEU A 168 2.94 -17.33 14.16
CA LEU A 168 3.58 -18.11 15.22
C LEU A 168 4.60 -17.23 15.93
N VAL A 169 4.65 -17.31 17.24
CA VAL A 169 5.60 -16.61 18.10
C VAL A 169 6.45 -17.59 18.85
N TYR A 170 7.73 -17.29 18.95
CA TYR A 170 8.67 -18.05 19.80
C TYR A 170 9.31 -17.10 20.81
N GLN A 171 9.24 -17.47 22.08
CA GLN A 171 9.87 -16.74 23.17
C GLN A 171 11.12 -17.48 23.65
N PHE A 172 12.23 -16.74 23.78
CA PHE A 172 13.51 -17.24 24.24
C PHE A 172 13.66 -17.18 25.75
#